data_e8d7ee6b46787fc00410c3716a1353e7
#
_entry.id   e8d7ee6b46787fc00410c3716a1353e7
#
_cell.length_a   1.000
_cell.length_b   1.000
_cell.length_c   1.000
_cell.angle_alpha   90.00
_cell.angle_beta   90.00
_cell.angle_gamma   90.00
#
_symmetry.space_group_name_H-M   'P 1'
#
loop_
_entity.id
_entity.type
_entity.pdbx_description
1 polymer ?
#
loop_
_entity_poly.entity_id
_entity_poly.type
_entity_poly.pdbx_seq_one_letter_code
_entity_poly.pdbx_strand_id
1 'polypeptide(L)'
;MDNNSCIFCKIAQRQAQASIIYEDDKVLAFLDIRPLNEGHTLIIPKEHYENVYDVPDDLIAHIHRIGKRTAIIVKNVTGADGITIIQQNGHAAGQEVFHLHIHVVPRYEGQKLPKFTDIPNASREQLNEMAERLKTEFKN
;
A
#
# COMPACT_ATOMS: atom_id res chain seq x y z
N MET A 1 18.73 -12.19 -0.90
CA MET A 1 18.49 -10.79 -1.29
C MET A 1 18.99 -9.85 -0.22
N ASP A 2 19.61 -8.75 -0.61
CA ASP A 2 20.10 -7.74 0.31
C ASP A 2 18.97 -6.85 0.81
N ASN A 3 18.57 -7.01 2.07
CA ASN A 3 17.47 -6.21 2.65
C ASN A 3 17.87 -4.74 2.82
N ASN A 4 19.17 -4.42 2.82
CA ASN A 4 19.64 -3.05 2.96
C ASN A 4 19.33 -2.18 1.73
N SER A 5 19.12 -2.81 0.57
CA SER A 5 18.75 -2.09 -0.65
C SER A 5 17.23 -2.01 -0.87
N CYS A 6 16.43 -2.66 -0.04
CA CYS A 6 14.97 -2.70 -0.19
C CYS A 6 14.35 -1.48 0.47
N ILE A 7 13.68 -0.65 -0.34
CA ILE A 7 13.03 0.56 0.18
C ILE A 7 11.92 0.22 1.18
N PHE A 8 11.19 -0.87 0.97
CA PHE A 8 10.11 -1.25 1.90
C PHE A 8 10.66 -1.80 3.22
N CYS A 9 11.79 -2.52 3.19
CA CYS A 9 12.47 -2.90 4.42
C CYS A 9 12.91 -1.66 5.21
N LYS A 10 13.42 -0.65 4.52
CA LYS A 10 13.83 0.61 5.15
C LYS A 10 12.64 1.32 5.78
N ILE A 11 11.51 1.34 5.09
CA ILE A 11 10.28 1.94 5.63
C ILE A 11 9.82 1.20 6.88
N ALA A 12 9.82 -0.14 6.84
CA ALA A 12 9.43 -0.96 7.98
C ALA A 12 10.33 -0.75 9.19
N GLN A 13 11.61 -0.45 8.96
CA GLN A 13 12.61 -0.21 10.02
C GLN A 13 12.73 1.26 10.40
N ARG A 14 11.89 2.13 9.88
CA ARG A 14 11.92 3.59 10.11
C ARG A 14 13.21 4.25 9.61
N GLN A 15 13.87 3.67 8.61
CA GLN A 15 15.06 4.22 7.98
C GLN A 15 14.74 5.03 6.73
N ALA A 16 13.49 4.99 6.27
CA ALA A 16 13.00 5.79 5.16
C ALA A 16 11.62 6.33 5.51
N GLN A 17 11.29 7.51 5.00
CA GLN A 17 10.04 8.21 5.31
C GLN A 17 8.86 7.55 4.59
N ALA A 18 7.74 7.44 5.28
CA ALA A 18 6.47 7.02 4.70
C ALA A 18 5.32 7.61 5.52
N SER A 19 4.17 7.77 4.87
CA SER A 19 2.95 8.24 5.53
C SER A 19 2.14 7.02 5.96
N ILE A 20 2.38 6.57 7.18
CA ILE A 20 1.87 5.30 7.72
C ILE A 20 0.45 5.49 8.23
N ILE A 21 -0.45 4.54 7.89
CA ILE A 21 -1.85 4.58 8.33
C ILE A 21 -2.19 3.45 9.30
N TYR A 22 -1.44 2.36 9.27
CA TYR A 22 -1.69 1.21 10.14
C TYR A 22 -0.39 0.44 10.34
N GLU A 23 -0.24 -0.11 11.52
CA GLU A 23 0.91 -0.95 11.84
C GLU A 23 0.53 -1.94 12.94
N ASP A 24 0.96 -3.19 12.79
CA ASP A 24 0.98 -4.17 13.86
C ASP A 24 2.36 -4.85 13.87
N ASP A 25 2.51 -5.95 14.61
CA ASP A 25 3.81 -6.61 14.72
C ASP A 25 4.25 -7.32 13.43
N LYS A 26 3.35 -7.54 12.49
CA LYS A 26 3.61 -8.31 11.27
C LYS A 26 3.56 -7.47 10.01
N VAL A 27 2.69 -6.46 9.95
CA VAL A 27 2.44 -5.71 8.70
C VAL A 27 2.45 -4.21 8.94
N LEU A 28 2.63 -3.50 7.83
CA LEU A 28 2.62 -2.05 7.77
C LEU A 28 1.79 -1.61 6.57
N ALA A 29 0.96 -0.60 6.75
CA ALA A 29 0.22 0.01 5.66
C ALA A 29 0.58 1.49 5.57
N PHE A 30 0.90 1.97 4.37
CA PHE A 30 1.31 3.35 4.14
C PHE A 30 0.88 3.79 2.74
N LEU A 31 0.84 5.10 2.53
CA LEU A 31 0.38 5.65 1.25
C LEU A 31 1.47 5.57 0.19
N ASP A 32 1.04 5.24 -1.04
CA ASP A 32 1.93 5.25 -2.20
C ASP A 32 2.32 6.71 -2.51
N ILE A 33 3.62 6.96 -2.74
CA ILE A 33 4.09 8.31 -3.07
C ILE A 33 3.70 8.74 -4.49
N ARG A 34 3.30 7.79 -5.34
CA ARG A 34 2.80 8.03 -6.69
C ARG A 34 1.39 7.48 -6.79
N PRO A 35 0.42 8.11 -6.10
CA PRO A 35 -0.92 7.55 -6.01
C PRO A 35 -1.66 7.61 -7.34
N LEU A 36 -2.30 6.50 -7.71
CA LEU A 36 -3.24 6.49 -8.84
C LEU A 36 -4.44 7.38 -8.55
N ASN A 37 -4.86 7.42 -7.28
CA ASN A 37 -5.85 8.35 -6.74
C ASN A 37 -5.50 8.61 -5.28
N GLU A 38 -5.96 9.71 -4.72
CA GLU A 38 -5.73 10.02 -3.31
C GLU A 38 -6.27 8.90 -2.43
N GLY A 39 -5.44 8.41 -1.52
CA GLY A 39 -5.79 7.29 -0.65
C GLY A 39 -5.22 5.96 -1.13
N HIS A 40 -4.53 5.92 -2.26
CA HIS A 40 -3.85 4.71 -2.76
C HIS A 40 -2.87 4.22 -1.70
N THR A 41 -3.15 3.06 -1.14
CA THR A 41 -2.42 2.50 -0.02
C THR A 41 -1.67 1.25 -0.42
N LEU A 42 -0.50 1.04 0.18
CA LEU A 42 0.28 -0.19 0.06
C LEU A 42 0.27 -0.90 1.40
N ILE A 43 0.16 -2.22 1.39
CA ILE A 43 0.27 -3.05 2.59
C ILE A 43 1.38 -4.03 2.38
N ILE A 44 2.34 -4.06 3.31
CA ILE A 44 3.53 -4.90 3.23
C ILE A 44 3.70 -5.73 4.50
N PRO A 45 4.32 -6.91 4.40
CA PRO A 45 4.87 -7.55 5.58
C PRO A 45 6.11 -6.78 6.04
N LYS A 46 6.34 -6.71 7.34
CA LYS A 46 7.55 -6.08 7.89
C LYS A 46 8.78 -6.90 7.54
N GLU A 47 8.66 -8.23 7.60
CA GLU A 47 9.71 -9.15 7.19
C GLU A 47 9.77 -9.20 5.67
N HIS A 48 10.97 -9.33 5.13
CA HIS A 48 11.18 -9.33 3.68
C HIS A 48 10.76 -10.67 3.04
N TYR A 49 9.74 -10.61 2.18
CA TYR A 49 9.39 -11.67 1.25
C TYR A 49 9.30 -11.04 -0.13
N GLU A 50 9.75 -11.75 -1.14
CA GLU A 50 9.79 -11.18 -2.49
C GLU A 50 8.40 -11.04 -3.08
N ASN A 51 7.59 -12.08 -2.96
CA ASN A 51 6.21 -12.08 -3.50
C ASN A 51 5.44 -13.28 -2.94
N VAL A 52 4.36 -13.68 -3.65
CA VAL A 52 3.45 -14.72 -3.16
C VAL A 52 4.10 -16.10 -3.04
N TYR A 53 5.20 -16.34 -3.78
CA TYR A 53 5.78 -17.68 -3.83
C TYR A 53 6.57 -18.06 -2.58
N ASP A 54 7.07 -17.08 -1.83
CA ASP A 54 7.90 -17.35 -0.65
C ASP A 54 7.29 -16.92 0.69
N VAL A 55 6.15 -16.24 0.67
CA VAL A 55 5.50 -15.75 1.89
C VAL A 55 4.73 -16.88 2.60
N PRO A 56 4.79 -16.98 3.95
CA PRO A 56 3.98 -17.97 4.67
C PRO A 56 2.47 -17.73 4.52
N ASP A 57 1.70 -18.81 4.52
CA ASP A 57 0.24 -18.76 4.31
C ASP A 57 -0.47 -17.84 5.32
N ASP A 58 -0.12 -17.95 6.59
CA ASP A 58 -0.77 -17.15 7.63
C ASP A 58 -0.48 -15.66 7.45
N LEU A 59 0.70 -15.33 6.96
CA LEU A 59 1.08 -13.93 6.76
C LEU A 59 0.37 -13.32 5.55
N ILE A 60 0.30 -14.04 4.43
CA ILE A 60 -0.45 -13.54 3.27
C ILE A 60 -1.94 -13.39 3.59
N ALA A 61 -2.48 -14.31 4.39
CA ALA A 61 -3.87 -14.19 4.85
C ALA A 61 -4.06 -12.94 5.71
N HIS A 62 -3.13 -12.65 6.60
CA HIS A 62 -3.19 -11.45 7.45
C HIS A 62 -3.08 -10.17 6.63
N ILE A 63 -2.18 -10.15 5.64
CA ILE A 63 -2.02 -9.00 4.74
C ILE A 63 -3.35 -8.70 4.05
N HIS A 64 -4.04 -9.72 3.54
CA HIS A 64 -5.34 -9.50 2.87
C HIS A 64 -6.45 -9.15 3.85
N ARG A 65 -6.40 -9.62 5.11
CA ARG A 65 -7.33 -9.18 6.15
C ARG A 65 -7.20 -7.67 6.40
N ILE A 66 -5.97 -7.19 6.51
CA ILE A 66 -5.73 -5.75 6.65
C ILE A 66 -6.11 -5.01 5.36
N GLY A 67 -5.89 -5.65 4.20
CA GLY A 67 -6.34 -5.12 2.91
C GLY A 67 -7.84 -4.87 2.86
N LYS A 68 -8.63 -5.79 3.39
CA LYS A 68 -10.08 -5.61 3.48
C LYS A 68 -10.46 -4.41 4.36
N ARG A 69 -9.86 -4.31 5.55
CA ARG A 69 -10.12 -3.16 6.43
C ARG A 69 -9.73 -1.85 5.76
N THR A 70 -8.57 -1.83 5.13
CA THR A 70 -8.08 -0.66 4.41
C THR A 70 -9.02 -0.28 3.29
N ALA A 71 -9.50 -1.24 2.51
CA ALA A 71 -10.45 -0.99 1.41
C ALA A 71 -11.73 -0.31 1.90
N ILE A 72 -12.29 -0.79 3.00
CA ILE A 72 -13.51 -0.21 3.57
C ILE A 72 -13.23 1.23 4.03
N ILE A 73 -12.12 1.45 4.73
CA ILE A 73 -11.76 2.77 5.26
C ILE A 73 -11.48 3.75 4.13
N VAL A 74 -10.69 3.35 3.14
CA VAL A 74 -10.34 4.21 2.00
C VAL A 74 -11.61 4.58 1.22
N LYS A 75 -12.49 3.61 0.97
CA LYS A 75 -13.75 3.87 0.27
C LYS A 75 -14.59 4.91 1.02
N ASN A 76 -14.71 4.76 2.34
CA ASN A 76 -15.53 5.66 3.15
C ASN A 76 -14.94 7.07 3.26
N VAL A 77 -13.62 7.16 3.44
CA VAL A 77 -12.94 8.46 3.60
C VAL A 77 -12.90 9.24 2.29
N THR A 78 -12.65 8.55 1.17
CA THR A 78 -12.50 9.21 -0.13
C THR A 78 -13.82 9.40 -0.88
N GLY A 79 -14.86 8.67 -0.50
CA GLY A 79 -16.12 8.65 -1.24
C GLY A 79 -16.02 7.86 -2.55
N ALA A 80 -15.02 7.00 -2.68
CA ALA A 80 -14.81 6.22 -3.91
C ALA A 80 -16.02 5.32 -4.21
N ASP A 81 -16.25 5.07 -5.49
CA ASP A 81 -17.32 4.17 -5.96
C ASP A 81 -16.93 2.71 -5.85
N GLY A 82 -15.65 2.41 -5.88
CA GLY A 82 -15.15 1.05 -5.75
C GLY A 82 -13.68 1.04 -5.36
N ILE A 83 -13.16 -0.14 -5.11
CA ILE A 83 -11.76 -0.35 -4.74
C ILE A 83 -11.17 -1.43 -5.65
N THR A 84 -9.98 -1.17 -6.18
CA THR A 84 -9.18 -2.20 -6.86
C THR A 84 -8.09 -2.65 -5.89
N ILE A 85 -7.97 -3.97 -5.70
CA ILE A 85 -6.87 -4.56 -4.94
C ILE A 85 -5.98 -5.31 -5.92
N ILE A 86 -4.70 -4.97 -5.95
CA ILE A 86 -3.73 -5.53 -6.90
C ILE A 86 -2.54 -6.10 -6.14
N GLN A 87 -2.15 -7.31 -6.51
CA GLN A 87 -0.88 -7.90 -6.10
C GLN A 87 -0.18 -8.40 -7.36
N GLN A 88 1.10 -8.06 -7.51
CA GLN A 88 1.90 -8.44 -8.67
C GLN A 88 3.06 -9.31 -8.19
N ASN A 89 3.27 -10.43 -8.85
CA ASN A 89 4.26 -11.43 -8.46
C ASN A 89 5.18 -11.72 -9.63
N GLY A 90 6.37 -11.12 -9.61
CA GLY A 90 7.36 -11.25 -10.64
C GLY A 90 7.37 -10.09 -11.62
N HIS A 91 8.49 -9.89 -12.28
CA HIS A 91 8.68 -8.79 -13.23
C HIS A 91 7.67 -8.84 -14.38
N ALA A 92 7.41 -10.04 -14.90
CA ALA A 92 6.48 -10.22 -16.01
C ALA A 92 5.03 -9.83 -15.65
N ALA A 93 4.69 -9.84 -14.36
CA ALA A 93 3.37 -9.45 -13.87
C ALA A 93 3.32 -7.99 -13.44
N GLY A 94 4.39 -7.23 -13.64
CA GLY A 94 4.44 -5.81 -13.33
C GLY A 94 5.00 -5.47 -11.96
N GLN A 95 5.56 -6.44 -11.23
CA GLN A 95 6.16 -6.14 -9.93
C GLN A 95 7.41 -5.29 -10.12
N GLU A 96 7.44 -4.11 -9.50
CA GLU A 96 8.56 -3.18 -9.58
C GLU A 96 9.43 -3.22 -8.33
N VAL A 97 8.81 -3.30 -7.15
CA VAL A 97 9.53 -3.44 -5.88
C VAL A 97 9.43 -4.89 -5.44
N PHE A 98 10.60 -5.54 -5.26
CA PHE A 98 10.66 -6.97 -4.94
C PHE A 98 10.64 -7.21 -3.43
N HIS A 99 9.62 -6.65 -2.83
CA HIS A 99 9.16 -6.87 -1.47
C HIS A 99 7.65 -6.95 -1.57
N LEU A 100 7.07 -8.07 -1.18
CA LEU A 100 5.63 -8.33 -1.33
C LEU A 100 4.80 -7.14 -0.87
N HIS A 101 3.85 -6.75 -1.68
CA HIS A 101 2.90 -5.70 -1.31
C HIS A 101 1.60 -5.84 -2.10
N ILE A 102 0.52 -5.41 -1.50
CA ILE A 102 -0.74 -5.25 -2.21
C ILE A 102 -1.08 -3.76 -2.28
N HIS A 103 -1.68 -3.37 -3.41
CA HIS A 103 -2.20 -2.03 -3.64
C HIS A 103 -3.68 -2.02 -3.32
N VAL A 104 -4.12 -0.99 -2.62
CA VAL A 104 -5.55 -0.70 -2.40
C VAL A 104 -5.82 0.65 -3.04
N VAL A 105 -6.56 0.67 -4.15
CA VAL A 105 -6.71 1.85 -4.99
C VAL A 105 -8.19 2.25 -5.06
N PRO A 106 -8.55 3.46 -4.59
CA PRO A 106 -9.91 3.95 -4.76
C PRO A 106 -10.18 4.27 -6.23
N ARG A 107 -11.37 3.89 -6.70
CA ARG A 107 -11.77 4.06 -8.09
C ARG A 107 -13.11 4.79 -8.18
N TYR A 108 -13.30 5.53 -9.27
CA TYR A 108 -14.49 6.35 -9.49
C TYR A 108 -15.11 5.99 -10.83
N GLU A 109 -16.45 5.99 -10.90
CA GLU A 109 -17.17 5.67 -12.12
C GLU A 109 -16.75 6.61 -13.27
N GLY A 110 -16.50 6.02 -14.42
CA GLY A 110 -16.12 6.78 -15.63
C GLY A 110 -14.69 7.29 -15.62
N GLN A 111 -13.92 7.08 -14.57
CA GLN A 111 -12.54 7.54 -14.50
C GLN A 111 -11.61 6.59 -15.24
N LYS A 112 -10.75 7.16 -16.10
CA LYS A 112 -9.63 6.44 -16.72
C LYS A 112 -8.38 6.76 -15.92
N LEU A 113 -7.64 5.74 -15.49
CA LEU A 113 -6.39 5.94 -14.81
C LEU A 113 -5.28 6.29 -15.80
N PRO A 114 -4.36 7.18 -15.40
CA PRO A 114 -3.18 7.46 -16.21
C PRO A 114 -2.24 6.26 -16.19
N LYS A 115 -1.26 6.25 -17.10
CA LYS A 115 -0.18 5.27 -17.05
C LYS A 115 0.68 5.53 -15.83
N PHE A 116 1.22 4.47 -15.23
CA PHE A 116 2.10 4.60 -14.07
C PHE A 116 3.26 5.56 -14.31
N THR A 117 3.81 5.55 -15.53
CA THR A 117 4.93 6.42 -15.89
C THR A 117 4.57 7.90 -15.87
N ASP A 118 3.29 8.24 -15.95
CA ASP A 118 2.80 9.62 -16.07
C ASP A 118 2.31 10.18 -14.72
N ILE A 119 2.44 9.42 -13.62
CA ILE A 119 1.96 9.83 -12.32
C ILE A 119 3.07 10.58 -11.58
N PRO A 120 2.86 11.86 -11.22
CA PRO A 120 3.85 12.59 -10.44
C PRO A 120 3.85 12.15 -8.98
N ASN A 121 4.94 12.42 -8.28
CA ASN A 121 4.99 12.20 -6.84
C ASN A 121 4.04 13.18 -6.16
N ALA A 122 3.26 12.70 -5.19
CA ALA A 122 2.49 13.55 -4.31
C ALA A 122 3.44 14.21 -3.29
N SER A 123 3.06 15.39 -2.80
CA SER A 123 3.84 16.03 -1.76
C SER A 123 3.72 15.29 -0.44
N ARG A 124 4.75 15.34 0.40
CA ARG A 124 4.69 14.70 1.71
C ARG A 124 3.57 15.29 2.57
N GLU A 125 3.31 16.60 2.41
CA GLU A 125 2.22 17.26 3.12
C GLU A 125 0.85 16.67 2.76
N GLN A 126 0.58 16.51 1.46
CA GLN A 126 -0.67 15.90 0.99
C GLN A 126 -0.83 14.46 1.48
N LEU A 127 0.26 13.69 1.41
CA LEU A 127 0.25 12.31 1.89
C LEU A 127 -0.02 12.23 3.39
N ASN A 128 0.62 13.10 4.17
CA ASN A 128 0.43 13.11 5.62
C ASN A 128 -0.99 13.50 6.01
N GLU A 129 -1.61 14.46 5.31
CA GLU A 129 -3.00 14.85 5.56
C GLU A 129 -3.96 13.68 5.33
N MET A 130 -3.80 12.99 4.19
CA MET A 130 -4.63 11.83 3.90
C MET A 130 -4.38 10.71 4.90
N ALA A 131 -3.12 10.50 5.29
CA ALA A 131 -2.76 9.47 6.25
C ALA A 131 -3.44 9.70 7.60
N GLU A 132 -3.51 10.93 8.07
CA GLU A 132 -4.18 11.24 9.34
C GLU A 132 -5.67 10.92 9.28
N ARG A 133 -6.32 11.22 8.17
CA ARG A 133 -7.74 10.90 7.98
C ARG A 133 -7.98 9.39 8.01
N LEU A 134 -7.14 8.62 7.32
CA LEU A 134 -7.27 7.17 7.26
C LEU A 134 -6.90 6.52 8.60
N LYS A 135 -5.82 6.97 9.21
CA LYS A 135 -5.35 6.45 10.50
C LYS A 135 -6.42 6.57 11.58
N THR A 136 -7.12 7.69 11.62
CA THR A 136 -8.20 7.92 12.58
C THR A 136 -9.28 6.85 12.49
N GLU A 137 -9.64 6.44 11.26
CA GLU A 137 -10.67 5.42 11.06
C GLU A 137 -10.22 4.02 11.51
N PHE A 138 -8.91 3.72 11.44
CA PHE A 138 -8.40 2.45 11.95
C PHE A 138 -8.53 2.33 13.47
N LYS A 139 -8.56 3.45 14.17
CA LYS A 139 -8.68 3.47 15.64
C LYS A 139 -10.12 3.33 16.12
N ASN A 140 -11.09 3.49 15.26
CA ASN A 140 -12.51 3.44 15.61
C ASN A 140 -13.10 2.04 15.50
#